data_92e2ab151118a7de3a41aa3286e1dce7
#
_entry.id   92e2ab151118a7de3a41aa3286e1dce7
#
_cell.length_a   1.000
_cell.length_b   1.000
_cell.length_c   1.000
_cell.angle_alpha   90.00
_cell.angle_beta   90.00
_cell.angle_gamma   90.00
#
_symmetry.space_group_name_H-M   'P 1'
#
loop_
_entity.id
_entity.type
_entity.pdbx_description
1 polymer ?
#
loop_
_entity_poly.entity_id
_entity_poly.type
_entity_poly.pdbx_seq_one_letter_code
_entity_poly.pdbx_strand_id
1 'polypeptide(L)'
;MGLVVKDISKTFGEKSSKTEVLKDINFEVKDGEFIILNGASGSGKTTLLTILGGLLSQTSGDVVYEGKSLFERHTNKAHLRLNDIGFIFQASHLVPYLKVLDQLTLVGKEAGMSSKEAQARAKALLTKIGLEEQLNSYPHMLSGGQQQRVAIMRALMNHPKIVLADEPTASLDASRAQEVVEMIRKQIKANQMIGIMITHDESLFKYADRIVQLYDGKIKNS
;
A
#
# COMPACT_ATOMS: atom_id res chain seq x y z
N MET A 1 -6.29 -11.30 -14.73
CA MET A 1 -5.65 -10.03 -15.08
C MET A 1 -4.67 -9.69 -13.98
N GLY A 2 -3.91 -8.61 -14.06
CA GLY A 2 -2.90 -8.32 -13.02
C GLY A 2 -2.12 -7.05 -13.31
N LEU A 3 -1.22 -6.74 -12.38
CA LEU A 3 -0.25 -5.66 -12.49
C LEU A 3 1.04 -6.20 -13.10
N VAL A 4 1.52 -5.56 -14.15
CA VAL A 4 2.78 -5.91 -14.83
C VAL A 4 3.74 -4.74 -14.73
N VAL A 5 4.89 -4.98 -14.16
CA VAL A 5 6.00 -4.03 -14.06
C VAL A 5 6.99 -4.38 -15.16
N LYS A 6 7.24 -3.41 -16.07
CA LYS A 6 8.05 -3.60 -17.28
C LYS A 6 9.23 -2.63 -17.30
N ASP A 7 10.44 -3.17 -17.25
CA ASP A 7 11.72 -2.46 -17.43
C ASP A 7 11.86 -1.18 -16.60
N ILE A 8 11.28 -1.21 -15.36
CA ILE A 8 11.32 -0.04 -14.48
C ILE A 8 12.74 0.21 -14.02
N SER A 9 13.25 1.39 -14.37
CA SER A 9 14.54 1.90 -13.87
C SER A 9 14.34 3.24 -13.17
N LYS A 10 15.17 3.51 -12.16
CA LYS A 10 15.18 4.78 -11.44
C LYS A 10 16.58 5.24 -11.13
N THR A 11 16.90 6.42 -11.64
CA THR A 11 18.16 7.15 -11.38
C THR A 11 17.85 8.44 -10.63
N PHE A 12 18.61 8.72 -9.59
CA PHE A 12 18.61 10.00 -8.87
C PHE A 12 19.90 10.78 -9.16
N GLY A 13 19.86 12.08 -8.93
CA GLY A 13 21.01 12.98 -9.11
C GLY A 13 21.20 13.43 -10.56
N GLU A 14 22.15 14.35 -10.74
CA GLU A 14 22.50 14.93 -12.03
C GLU A 14 23.99 14.77 -12.33
N LYS A 15 24.34 14.73 -13.62
CA LYS A 15 25.73 14.67 -14.13
C LYS A 15 26.57 13.58 -13.44
N SER A 16 27.61 13.98 -12.70
CA SER A 16 28.57 13.06 -12.05
C SER A 16 28.05 12.41 -10.75
N SER A 17 26.93 12.86 -10.21
CA SER A 17 26.33 12.30 -8.97
C SER A 17 25.15 11.38 -9.24
N LYS A 18 25.03 10.83 -10.44
CA LYS A 18 23.97 9.89 -10.81
C LYS A 18 24.10 8.57 -10.04
N THR A 19 23.03 8.19 -9.34
CA THR A 19 22.92 6.88 -8.68
C THR A 19 21.71 6.16 -9.23
N GLU A 20 21.93 5.01 -9.87
CA GLU A 20 20.89 4.15 -10.37
C GLU A 20 20.43 3.21 -9.25
N VAL A 21 19.22 3.44 -8.76
CA VAL A 21 18.63 2.71 -7.60
C VAL A 21 17.81 1.50 -8.05
N LEU A 22 17.14 1.59 -9.21
CA LEU A 22 16.40 0.48 -9.81
C LEU A 22 16.91 0.26 -11.23
N LYS A 23 17.10 -1.01 -11.62
CA LYS A 23 17.76 -1.44 -12.85
C LYS A 23 16.91 -2.51 -13.54
N ASP A 24 16.13 -2.12 -14.55
CA ASP A 24 15.32 -3.01 -15.40
C ASP A 24 14.44 -4.00 -14.59
N ILE A 25 13.65 -3.46 -13.69
CA ILE A 25 12.75 -4.24 -12.84
C ILE A 25 11.60 -4.80 -13.66
N ASN A 26 11.47 -6.12 -13.64
CA ASN A 26 10.43 -6.87 -14.32
C ASN A 26 9.79 -7.89 -13.40
N PHE A 27 8.48 -7.81 -13.17
CA PHE A 27 7.67 -8.84 -12.52
C PHE A 27 6.17 -8.57 -12.74
N GLU A 28 5.36 -9.57 -12.43
CA GLU A 28 3.90 -9.44 -12.47
C GLU A 28 3.27 -9.86 -11.14
N VAL A 29 2.09 -9.32 -10.84
CA VAL A 29 1.27 -9.72 -9.69
C VAL A 29 -0.16 -9.90 -10.18
N LYS A 30 -0.77 -11.06 -9.90
CA LYS A 30 -2.12 -11.41 -10.34
C LYS A 30 -3.18 -10.80 -9.42
N ASP A 31 -4.40 -10.63 -9.94
CA ASP A 31 -5.53 -10.26 -9.10
C ASP A 31 -5.72 -11.28 -7.99
N GLY A 32 -5.98 -10.80 -6.77
CA GLY A 32 -6.06 -11.61 -5.57
C GLY A 32 -4.72 -12.14 -5.05
N GLU A 33 -3.58 -11.84 -5.71
CA GLU A 33 -2.26 -12.24 -5.23
C GLU A 33 -1.73 -11.25 -4.19
N PHE A 34 -1.17 -11.77 -3.10
CA PHE A 34 -0.47 -11.01 -2.08
C PHE A 34 1.00 -11.38 -2.08
N ILE A 35 1.88 -10.47 -2.48
CA ILE A 35 3.33 -10.69 -2.51
C ILE A 35 4.04 -9.86 -1.45
N ILE A 36 5.17 -10.39 -0.97
CA ILE A 36 6.13 -9.65 -0.16
C ILE A 36 7.33 -9.28 -1.03
N LEU A 37 7.68 -7.99 -1.03
CA LEU A 37 8.90 -7.48 -1.62
C LEU A 37 9.97 -7.43 -0.52
N ASN A 38 10.93 -8.34 -0.58
CA ASN A 38 12.03 -8.47 0.38
C ASN A 38 13.37 -8.07 -0.23
N GLY A 39 14.35 -7.76 0.61
CA GLY A 39 15.73 -7.42 0.22
C GLY A 39 16.42 -6.56 1.27
N ALA A 40 17.72 -6.41 1.15
CA ALA A 40 18.54 -5.62 2.08
C ALA A 40 18.09 -4.15 2.17
N SER A 41 18.46 -3.46 3.26
CA SER A 41 18.28 -2.02 3.35
C SER A 41 19.02 -1.32 2.20
N GLY A 42 18.39 -0.30 1.62
CA GLY A 42 18.96 0.43 0.47
C GLY A 42 18.83 -0.29 -0.88
N SER A 43 18.24 -1.48 -0.99
CA SER A 43 18.07 -2.19 -2.26
C SER A 43 17.07 -1.56 -3.23
N GLY A 44 16.32 -0.53 -2.81
CA GLY A 44 15.35 0.18 -3.67
C GLY A 44 13.88 -0.19 -3.45
N LYS A 45 13.53 -1.00 -2.44
CA LYS A 45 12.14 -1.47 -2.18
C LYS A 45 11.14 -0.32 -2.05
N THR A 46 11.39 0.62 -1.14
CA THR A 46 10.52 1.80 -0.94
C THR A 46 10.47 2.67 -2.19
N THR A 47 11.59 2.81 -2.92
CA THR A 47 11.62 3.51 -4.21
C THR A 47 10.69 2.83 -5.22
N LEU A 48 10.75 1.51 -5.34
CA LEU A 48 9.87 0.75 -6.22
C LEU A 48 8.41 0.90 -5.79
N LEU A 49 8.10 0.71 -4.51
CA LEU A 49 6.74 0.81 -4.00
C LEU A 49 6.14 2.21 -4.22
N THR A 50 6.91 3.28 -4.03
CA THR A 50 6.47 4.66 -4.28
C THR A 50 6.27 4.95 -5.77
N ILE A 51 7.01 4.31 -6.68
CA ILE A 51 6.76 4.35 -8.11
C ILE A 51 5.45 3.65 -8.43
N LEU A 52 5.22 2.43 -7.93
CA LEU A 52 3.98 1.69 -8.13
C LEU A 52 2.75 2.44 -7.59
N GLY A 53 2.93 3.22 -6.53
CA GLY A 53 1.90 4.11 -5.98
C GLY A 53 1.72 5.45 -6.70
N GLY A 54 2.50 5.74 -7.75
CA GLY A 54 2.45 7.02 -8.48
C GLY A 54 2.86 8.22 -7.64
N LEU A 55 3.58 8.02 -6.52
CA LEU A 55 4.15 9.07 -5.67
C LEU A 55 5.51 9.56 -6.21
N LEU A 56 6.24 8.68 -6.89
CA LEU A 56 7.51 8.96 -7.52
C LEU A 56 7.44 8.53 -8.99
N SER A 57 8.03 9.32 -9.89
CA SER A 57 8.12 8.92 -11.30
C SER A 57 9.37 8.07 -11.55
N GLN A 58 9.22 7.02 -12.33
CA GLN A 58 10.34 6.23 -12.88
C GLN A 58 11.17 7.05 -13.86
N THR A 59 12.40 6.63 -14.13
CA THR A 59 13.25 7.19 -15.18
C THR A 59 12.89 6.58 -16.53
N SER A 60 12.64 5.25 -16.56
CA SER A 60 12.21 4.50 -17.75
C SER A 60 11.32 3.33 -17.33
N GLY A 61 10.72 2.66 -18.31
CA GLY A 61 9.82 1.54 -18.11
C GLY A 61 8.38 1.96 -17.84
N ASP A 62 7.52 0.97 -17.60
CA ASP A 62 6.09 1.19 -17.43
C ASP A 62 5.46 0.27 -16.38
N VAL A 63 4.36 0.74 -15.78
CA VAL A 63 3.51 -0.04 -14.88
C VAL A 63 2.16 -0.20 -15.54
N VAL A 64 1.81 -1.42 -15.89
CA VAL A 64 0.61 -1.76 -16.67
C VAL A 64 -0.38 -2.52 -15.78
N TYR A 65 -1.63 -2.08 -15.74
CA TYR A 65 -2.74 -2.78 -15.11
C TYR A 65 -3.87 -2.97 -16.10
N GLU A 66 -4.41 -4.18 -16.19
CA GLU A 66 -5.45 -4.56 -17.17
C GLU A 66 -5.11 -4.17 -18.64
N GLY A 67 -3.82 -4.26 -18.99
CA GLY A 67 -3.35 -3.94 -20.34
C GLY A 67 -3.17 -2.45 -20.63
N LYS A 68 -3.40 -1.56 -19.65
CA LYS A 68 -3.24 -0.11 -19.77
C LYS A 68 -2.12 0.39 -18.87
N SER A 69 -1.29 1.31 -19.38
CA SER A 69 -0.31 2.01 -18.54
C SER A 69 -1.02 2.82 -17.46
N LEU A 70 -0.59 2.66 -16.20
CA LEU A 70 -1.14 3.41 -15.07
C LEU A 70 -0.67 4.87 -15.05
N PHE A 71 0.48 5.17 -15.65
CA PHE A 71 1.15 6.47 -15.50
C PHE A 71 1.45 7.13 -16.84
N GLU A 72 0.48 7.10 -17.76
CA GLU A 72 0.57 7.84 -19.02
C GLU A 72 0.73 9.36 -18.76
N ARG A 73 1.23 10.07 -19.79
CA ARG A 73 1.59 11.50 -19.69
C ARG A 73 0.47 12.40 -19.15
N HIS A 74 -0.79 12.03 -19.37
CA HIS A 74 -1.96 12.80 -18.96
C HIS A 74 -2.73 12.17 -17.79
N THR A 75 -2.22 11.09 -17.18
CA THR A 75 -2.90 10.45 -16.05
C THR A 75 -2.95 11.36 -14.84
N ASN A 76 -4.14 11.58 -14.31
CA ASN A 76 -4.31 12.23 -13.01
C ASN A 76 -3.92 11.25 -11.90
N LYS A 77 -2.64 11.28 -11.50
CA LYS A 77 -2.09 10.40 -10.46
C LYS A 77 -2.78 10.57 -9.11
N ALA A 78 -3.30 11.76 -8.78
CA ALA A 78 -4.03 11.98 -7.54
C ALA A 78 -5.38 11.23 -7.56
N HIS A 79 -6.10 11.28 -8.68
CA HIS A 79 -7.35 10.53 -8.86
C HIS A 79 -7.10 9.01 -8.83
N LEU A 80 -6.03 8.55 -9.46
CA LEU A 80 -5.64 7.12 -9.43
C LEU A 80 -5.36 6.65 -7.99
N ARG A 81 -4.59 7.43 -7.21
CA ARG A 81 -4.33 7.11 -5.80
C ARG A 81 -5.58 7.15 -4.94
N LEU A 82 -6.50 8.05 -5.23
CA LEU A 82 -7.74 8.17 -4.47
C LEU A 82 -8.66 6.96 -4.68
N ASN A 83 -8.74 6.46 -5.91
CA ASN A 83 -9.76 5.46 -6.30
C ASN A 83 -9.22 4.03 -6.46
N ASP A 84 -8.01 3.89 -6.99
CA ASP A 84 -7.53 2.57 -7.42
C ASP A 84 -6.34 2.05 -6.58
N ILE A 85 -5.63 2.92 -5.83
CA ILE A 85 -4.45 2.53 -5.06
C ILE A 85 -4.60 2.88 -3.59
N GLY A 86 -4.68 1.86 -2.73
CA GLY A 86 -4.58 2.02 -1.27
C GLY A 86 -3.13 1.96 -0.84
N PHE A 87 -2.64 3.01 -0.17
CA PHE A 87 -1.27 3.04 0.35
C PHE A 87 -1.26 3.00 1.88
N ILE A 88 -0.54 2.03 2.46
CA ILE A 88 -0.34 1.83 3.89
C ILE A 88 1.12 2.13 4.19
N PHE A 89 1.37 3.16 4.98
CA PHE A 89 2.72 3.57 5.38
C PHE A 89 3.13 2.90 6.70
N GLN A 90 4.42 2.88 6.97
CA GLN A 90 4.99 2.43 8.24
C GLN A 90 4.40 3.19 9.43
N ALA A 91 4.32 4.52 9.35
CA ALA A 91 3.58 5.33 10.30
C ALA A 91 2.12 5.48 9.86
N SER A 92 1.19 5.50 10.80
CA SER A 92 -0.24 5.58 10.52
C SER A 92 -0.67 6.86 9.79
N HIS A 93 0.07 7.96 9.98
CA HIS A 93 -0.22 9.28 9.39
C HIS A 93 -1.71 9.66 9.51
N LEU A 94 -2.30 9.42 10.69
CA LEU A 94 -3.64 9.90 10.97
C LEU A 94 -3.63 11.40 11.20
N VAL A 95 -4.66 12.08 10.71
CA VAL A 95 -4.82 13.53 10.89
C VAL A 95 -5.19 13.78 12.36
N PRO A 96 -4.38 14.50 13.15
CA PRO A 96 -4.52 14.55 14.61
C PRO A 96 -5.84 15.12 15.13
N TYR A 97 -6.45 16.01 14.35
CA TYR A 97 -7.68 16.73 14.68
C TYR A 97 -8.95 16.11 14.06
N LEU A 98 -8.83 15.00 13.34
CA LEU A 98 -9.97 14.23 12.82
C LEU A 98 -10.27 13.04 13.73
N LYS A 99 -11.53 12.78 13.97
CA LYS A 99 -11.98 11.58 14.66
C LYS A 99 -11.71 10.33 13.83
N VAL A 100 -11.65 9.18 14.46
CA VAL A 100 -11.44 7.88 13.79
C VAL A 100 -12.39 7.67 12.62
N LEU A 101 -13.69 7.93 12.82
CA LEU A 101 -14.68 7.84 11.75
C LEU A 101 -14.36 8.81 10.60
N ASP A 102 -13.93 10.02 10.92
CA ASP A 102 -13.69 11.09 9.94
C ASP A 102 -12.42 10.82 9.10
N GLN A 103 -11.44 10.06 9.64
CA GLN A 103 -10.26 9.61 8.87
C GLN A 103 -10.65 8.85 7.60
N LEU A 104 -11.71 8.06 7.67
CA LEU A 104 -12.19 7.25 6.56
C LEU A 104 -13.24 8.00 5.74
N THR A 105 -14.20 8.66 6.40
CA THR A 105 -15.30 9.34 5.69
C THR A 105 -14.81 10.46 4.79
N LEU A 106 -13.74 11.16 5.18
CA LEU A 106 -13.12 12.18 4.34
C LEU A 106 -12.65 11.58 3.01
N VAL A 107 -11.93 10.46 3.06
CA VAL A 107 -11.40 9.78 1.86
C VAL A 107 -12.55 9.31 0.95
N GLY A 108 -13.62 8.74 1.53
CA GLY A 108 -14.79 8.32 0.74
C GLY A 108 -15.51 9.48 0.07
N LYS A 109 -15.66 10.62 0.76
CA LYS A 109 -16.27 11.82 0.20
C LYS A 109 -15.45 12.41 -0.94
N GLU A 110 -14.13 12.49 -0.79
CA GLU A 110 -13.23 12.95 -1.84
C GLU A 110 -13.31 12.06 -3.10
N ALA A 111 -13.59 10.77 -2.92
CA ALA A 111 -13.82 9.83 -4.03
C ALA A 111 -15.24 9.88 -4.61
N GLY A 112 -16.09 10.79 -4.12
CA GLY A 112 -17.44 11.01 -4.66
C GLY A 112 -18.57 10.25 -3.95
N MET A 113 -18.30 9.56 -2.83
CA MET A 113 -19.36 8.95 -2.03
C MET A 113 -20.23 10.02 -1.37
N SER A 114 -21.53 9.81 -1.31
CA SER A 114 -22.40 10.64 -0.47
C SER A 114 -21.99 10.53 1.00
N SER A 115 -22.31 11.55 1.81
CA SER A 115 -21.98 11.55 3.24
C SER A 115 -22.57 10.33 3.97
N LYS A 116 -23.77 9.86 3.57
CA LYS A 116 -24.43 8.69 4.15
C LYS A 116 -23.69 7.39 3.80
N GLU A 117 -23.30 7.21 2.54
CA GLU A 117 -22.55 6.05 2.07
C GLU A 117 -21.16 6.00 2.73
N ALA A 118 -20.42 7.12 2.72
CA ALA A 118 -19.10 7.19 3.33
C ALA A 118 -19.14 6.85 4.83
N GLN A 119 -20.12 7.37 5.58
CA GLN A 119 -20.29 7.04 7.00
C GLN A 119 -20.65 5.56 7.23
N ALA A 120 -21.59 5.02 6.45
CA ALA A 120 -22.01 3.64 6.59
C ALA A 120 -20.83 2.68 6.32
N ARG A 121 -20.09 2.93 5.26
CA ARG A 121 -18.91 2.14 4.91
C ARG A 121 -17.78 2.27 5.92
N ALA A 122 -17.47 3.49 6.36
CA ALA A 122 -16.45 3.72 7.38
C ALA A 122 -16.79 2.99 8.69
N LYS A 123 -18.02 3.07 9.16
CA LYS A 123 -18.47 2.31 10.32
C LYS A 123 -18.28 0.80 10.13
N ALA A 124 -18.74 0.26 8.99
CA ALA A 124 -18.60 -1.17 8.69
C ALA A 124 -17.14 -1.63 8.67
N LEU A 125 -16.21 -0.82 8.10
CA LEU A 125 -14.79 -1.13 8.10
C LEU A 125 -14.18 -1.09 9.51
N LEU A 126 -14.54 -0.08 10.33
CA LEU A 126 -14.02 0.07 11.69
C LEU A 126 -14.58 -1.02 12.64
N THR A 127 -15.83 -1.42 12.49
CA THR A 127 -16.41 -2.54 13.23
C THR A 127 -15.70 -3.87 12.92
N LYS A 128 -15.32 -4.11 11.66
CA LYS A 128 -14.57 -5.33 11.27
C LYS A 128 -13.24 -5.49 11.99
N ILE A 129 -12.68 -4.41 12.52
CA ILE A 129 -11.40 -4.40 13.25
C ILE A 129 -11.56 -4.13 14.75
N GLY A 130 -12.79 -4.21 15.27
CA GLY A 130 -13.10 -4.04 16.69
C GLY A 130 -12.88 -2.62 17.22
N LEU A 131 -13.18 -1.61 16.39
CA LEU A 131 -13.06 -0.19 16.76
C LEU A 131 -14.40 0.57 16.73
N GLU A 132 -15.52 -0.15 16.91
CA GLU A 132 -16.87 0.42 16.94
C GLU A 132 -17.10 1.42 18.08
N GLU A 133 -16.43 1.22 19.20
CA GLU A 133 -16.53 2.13 20.36
C GLU A 133 -15.62 3.37 20.20
N GLN A 134 -14.62 3.31 19.32
CA GLN A 134 -13.62 4.37 19.10
C GLN A 134 -13.97 5.33 17.96
N LEU A 135 -15.14 5.23 17.34
CA LEU A 135 -15.53 6.04 16.18
C LEU A 135 -15.39 7.54 16.42
N ASN A 136 -15.66 7.99 17.65
CA ASN A 136 -15.58 9.40 18.05
C ASN A 136 -14.26 9.78 18.73
N SER A 137 -13.34 8.85 18.92
CA SER A 137 -12.02 9.09 19.50
C SER A 137 -11.10 9.80 18.52
N TYR A 138 -10.11 10.52 19.05
CA TYR A 138 -9.03 11.13 18.27
C TYR A 138 -7.79 10.22 18.24
N PRO A 139 -6.87 10.36 17.26
CA PRO A 139 -5.69 9.50 17.15
C PRO A 139 -4.88 9.36 18.44
N HIS A 140 -4.67 10.44 19.19
CA HIS A 140 -3.91 10.42 20.44
C HIS A 140 -4.55 9.58 21.56
N MET A 141 -5.82 9.23 21.43
CA MET A 141 -6.56 8.38 22.37
C MET A 141 -6.42 6.89 22.06
N LEU A 142 -5.80 6.54 20.92
CA LEU A 142 -5.62 5.19 20.43
C LEU A 142 -4.23 4.65 20.72
N SER A 143 -4.12 3.34 20.97
CA SER A 143 -2.81 2.66 20.94
C SER A 143 -2.22 2.68 19.52
N GLY A 144 -0.88 2.53 19.40
CA GLY A 144 -0.20 2.48 18.09
C GLY A 144 -0.79 1.43 17.16
N GLY A 145 -1.11 0.23 17.68
CA GLY A 145 -1.76 -0.83 16.88
C GLY A 145 -3.19 -0.47 16.43
N GLN A 146 -3.95 0.25 17.26
CA GLN A 146 -5.27 0.75 16.86
C GLN A 146 -5.14 1.82 15.77
N GLN A 147 -4.19 2.76 15.91
CA GLN A 147 -3.91 3.76 14.87
C GLN A 147 -3.54 3.11 13.55
N GLN A 148 -2.70 2.07 13.58
CA GLN A 148 -2.30 1.35 12.36
C GLN A 148 -3.49 0.63 11.71
N ARG A 149 -4.35 -0.01 12.49
CA ARG A 149 -5.58 -0.62 11.97
C ARG A 149 -6.52 0.41 11.31
N VAL A 150 -6.67 1.60 11.90
CA VAL A 150 -7.42 2.71 11.28
C VAL A 150 -6.79 3.13 9.95
N ALA A 151 -5.47 3.28 9.88
CA ALA A 151 -4.76 3.65 8.65
C ALA A 151 -4.94 2.61 7.54
N ILE A 152 -4.95 1.32 7.88
CA ILE A 152 -5.23 0.24 6.93
C ILE A 152 -6.66 0.36 6.40
N MET A 153 -7.65 0.52 7.28
CA MET A 153 -9.05 0.66 6.83
C MET A 153 -9.26 1.94 6.00
N ARG A 154 -8.54 3.01 6.31
CA ARG A 154 -8.54 4.22 5.50
C ARG A 154 -8.02 3.95 4.08
N ALA A 155 -6.95 3.19 3.94
CA ALA A 155 -6.41 2.80 2.63
C ALA A 155 -7.38 1.92 1.82
N LEU A 156 -8.27 1.19 2.49
CA LEU A 156 -9.27 0.31 1.86
C LEU A 156 -10.63 0.99 1.63
N MET A 157 -10.76 2.26 1.98
CA MET A 157 -12.06 2.96 1.99
C MET A 157 -12.72 2.99 0.61
N ASN A 158 -11.96 3.22 -0.45
CA ASN A 158 -12.47 3.42 -1.81
C ASN A 158 -12.44 2.16 -2.69
N HIS A 159 -12.40 0.96 -2.12
CA HIS A 159 -12.28 -0.29 -2.86
C HIS A 159 -11.10 -0.31 -3.84
N PRO A 160 -9.87 -0.06 -3.37
CA PRO A 160 -8.73 0.00 -4.27
C PRO A 160 -8.53 -1.35 -4.97
N LYS A 161 -7.97 -1.29 -6.18
CA LYS A 161 -7.57 -2.48 -6.94
C LYS A 161 -6.18 -2.97 -6.52
N ILE A 162 -5.34 -2.04 -6.08
CA ILE A 162 -3.96 -2.27 -5.68
C ILE A 162 -3.76 -1.77 -4.25
N VAL A 163 -3.20 -2.60 -3.39
CA VAL A 163 -2.82 -2.25 -2.02
C VAL A 163 -1.31 -2.34 -1.88
N LEU A 164 -0.68 -1.23 -1.55
CA LEU A 164 0.75 -1.10 -1.34
C LEU A 164 1.02 -0.84 0.15
N ALA A 165 1.87 -1.62 0.77
CA ALA A 165 2.18 -1.49 2.19
C ALA A 165 3.69 -1.42 2.42
N ASP A 166 4.17 -0.30 2.96
CA ASP A 166 5.58 -0.08 3.30
C ASP A 166 5.79 -0.30 4.79
N GLU A 167 6.33 -1.47 5.14
CA GLU A 167 6.61 -1.90 6.52
C GLU A 167 5.47 -1.61 7.52
N PRO A 168 4.23 -2.04 7.26
CA PRO A 168 3.04 -1.62 8.01
C PRO A 168 3.03 -2.11 9.47
N THR A 169 3.98 -2.96 9.84
CA THR A 169 4.06 -3.61 11.17
C THR A 169 5.32 -3.29 11.94
N ALA A 170 6.22 -2.43 11.43
CA ALA A 170 7.53 -2.19 12.03
C ALA A 170 7.49 -1.63 13.47
N SER A 171 6.40 -0.99 13.87
CA SER A 171 6.18 -0.45 15.23
C SER A 171 5.35 -1.34 16.14
N LEU A 172 5.03 -2.57 15.73
CA LEU A 172 4.17 -3.50 16.45
C LEU A 172 4.96 -4.67 17.02
N ASP A 173 4.48 -5.23 18.12
CA ASP A 173 4.96 -6.53 18.61
C ASP A 173 4.57 -7.66 17.65
N ALA A 174 5.25 -8.81 17.75
CA ALA A 174 5.11 -9.92 16.82
C ALA A 174 3.67 -10.45 16.69
N SER A 175 2.90 -10.51 17.80
CA SER A 175 1.51 -10.98 17.77
C SER A 175 0.62 -10.02 16.97
N ARG A 176 0.72 -8.72 17.26
CA ARG A 176 -0.04 -7.68 16.56
C ARG A 176 0.38 -7.53 15.09
N ALA A 177 1.67 -7.73 14.81
CA ALA A 177 2.16 -7.74 13.44
C ALA A 177 1.48 -8.83 12.60
N GLN A 178 1.39 -10.05 13.15
CA GLN A 178 0.70 -11.16 12.48
C GLN A 178 -0.79 -10.87 12.26
N GLU A 179 -1.49 -10.36 13.26
CA GLU A 179 -2.91 -9.98 13.14
C GLU A 179 -3.15 -8.95 12.01
N VAL A 180 -2.28 -7.94 11.94
CA VAL A 180 -2.35 -6.89 10.91
C VAL A 180 -2.12 -7.45 9.52
N VAL A 181 -1.08 -8.27 9.33
CA VAL A 181 -0.77 -8.85 8.01
C VAL A 181 -1.86 -9.84 7.57
N GLU A 182 -2.36 -10.66 8.50
CA GLU A 182 -3.48 -11.56 8.21
C GLU A 182 -4.74 -10.79 7.81
N MET A 183 -5.03 -9.66 8.47
CA MET A 183 -6.13 -8.79 8.11
C MET A 183 -5.97 -8.20 6.70
N ILE A 184 -4.77 -7.68 6.36
CA ILE A 184 -4.47 -7.18 5.01
C ILE A 184 -4.68 -8.29 3.99
N ARG A 185 -4.12 -9.49 4.22
CA ARG A 185 -4.27 -10.65 3.35
C ARG A 185 -5.73 -11.04 3.13
N LYS A 186 -6.52 -11.10 4.22
CA LYS A 186 -7.96 -11.42 4.14
C LYS A 186 -8.71 -10.40 3.25
N GLN A 187 -8.40 -9.10 3.37
CA GLN A 187 -9.03 -8.08 2.54
C GLN A 187 -8.61 -8.21 1.06
N ILE A 188 -7.34 -8.45 0.78
CA ILE A 188 -6.82 -8.68 -0.58
C ILE A 188 -7.54 -9.87 -1.22
N LYS A 189 -7.60 -11.02 -0.55
CA LYS A 189 -8.25 -12.23 -1.05
C LYS A 189 -9.75 -12.06 -1.26
N ALA A 190 -10.44 -11.48 -0.29
CA ALA A 190 -11.90 -11.31 -0.34
C ALA A 190 -12.36 -10.36 -1.45
N ASN A 191 -11.54 -9.38 -1.82
CA ASN A 191 -11.89 -8.36 -2.81
C ASN A 191 -11.08 -8.50 -4.12
N GLN A 192 -10.34 -9.60 -4.29
CA GLN A 192 -9.50 -9.86 -5.47
C GLN A 192 -8.54 -8.71 -5.81
N MET A 193 -8.04 -8.02 -4.77
CA MET A 193 -7.08 -6.92 -4.94
C MET A 193 -5.67 -7.47 -5.19
N ILE A 194 -4.81 -6.68 -5.79
CA ILE A 194 -3.38 -6.90 -5.84
C ILE A 194 -2.76 -6.37 -4.55
N GLY A 195 -1.97 -7.18 -3.84
CA GLY A 195 -1.27 -6.78 -2.63
C GLY A 195 0.23 -6.86 -2.77
N ILE A 196 0.92 -5.76 -2.47
CA ILE A 196 2.39 -5.71 -2.42
C ILE A 196 2.81 -5.11 -1.08
N MET A 197 3.53 -5.88 -0.26
CA MET A 197 4.00 -5.43 1.04
C MET A 197 5.53 -5.52 1.14
N ILE A 198 6.14 -4.48 1.65
CA ILE A 198 7.54 -4.53 2.09
C ILE A 198 7.56 -4.95 3.56
N THR A 199 8.37 -5.94 3.87
CA THR A 199 8.75 -6.27 5.25
C THR A 199 10.10 -6.99 5.27
N HIS A 200 10.83 -6.82 6.35
CA HIS A 200 12.05 -7.58 6.65
C HIS A 200 11.81 -8.68 7.70
N ASP A 201 10.60 -8.78 8.25
CA ASP A 201 10.23 -9.83 9.21
C ASP A 201 9.85 -11.12 8.47
N GLU A 202 10.77 -12.09 8.48
CA GLU A 202 10.59 -13.38 7.82
C GLU A 202 9.43 -14.21 8.41
N SER A 203 9.05 -13.96 9.67
CA SER A 203 7.92 -14.65 10.31
C SER A 203 6.58 -14.35 9.61
N LEU A 204 6.51 -13.24 8.86
CA LEU A 204 5.35 -12.79 8.12
C LEU A 204 5.28 -13.37 6.69
N PHE A 205 6.36 -13.97 6.18
CA PHE A 205 6.43 -14.49 4.81
C PHE A 205 5.39 -15.58 4.51
N LYS A 206 5.01 -16.35 5.53
CA LYS A 206 3.96 -17.37 5.44
C LYS A 206 2.57 -16.84 5.03
N TYR A 207 2.34 -15.53 5.14
CA TYR A 207 1.08 -14.89 4.75
C TYR A 207 1.05 -14.49 3.26
N ALA A 208 2.21 -14.41 2.59
CA ALA A 208 2.29 -14.10 1.16
C ALA A 208 2.09 -15.34 0.30
N ASP A 209 1.58 -15.15 -0.90
CA ASP A 209 1.52 -16.22 -1.90
C ASP A 209 2.89 -16.42 -2.55
N ARG A 210 3.71 -15.34 -2.61
CA ARG A 210 5.05 -15.36 -3.20
C ARG A 210 5.91 -14.24 -2.61
N ILE A 211 7.21 -14.47 -2.59
CA ILE A 211 8.22 -13.50 -2.19
C ILE A 211 9.01 -13.07 -3.43
N VAL A 212 9.10 -11.77 -3.63
CA VAL A 212 9.93 -11.16 -4.68
C VAL A 212 11.17 -10.58 -4.03
N GLN A 213 12.35 -11.03 -4.45
CA GLN A 213 13.61 -10.58 -3.87
C GLN A 213 14.21 -9.44 -4.70
N LEU A 214 14.43 -8.27 -4.07
CA LEU A 214 15.12 -7.13 -4.66
C LEU A 214 16.53 -7.03 -4.09
N TYR A 215 17.53 -7.17 -4.97
CA TYR A 215 18.94 -7.09 -4.59
C TYR A 215 19.67 -6.13 -5.53
N ASP A 216 20.38 -5.15 -4.97
CA ASP A 216 21.14 -4.13 -5.72
C ASP A 216 20.37 -3.54 -6.92
N GLY A 217 19.12 -3.17 -6.68
CA GLY A 217 18.24 -2.58 -7.67
C GLY A 217 17.72 -3.54 -8.76
N LYS A 218 17.85 -4.86 -8.60
CA LYS A 218 17.37 -5.89 -9.55
C LYS A 218 16.50 -6.93 -8.85
N ILE A 219 15.53 -7.48 -9.57
CA ILE A 219 14.81 -8.67 -9.10
C ILE A 219 15.72 -9.89 -9.28
N LYS A 220 15.92 -10.64 -8.19
CA LYS A 220 16.51 -11.99 -8.29
C LYS A 220 15.44 -12.96 -8.78
N ASN A 221 15.67 -13.57 -9.92
CA ASN A 221 14.91 -14.74 -10.33
C ASN A 221 15.25 -15.89 -9.38
N SER A 222 14.26 -16.39 -8.64
CA SER A 222 14.35 -17.60 -7.82
C SER A 222 14.18 -18.83 -8.69
#